data_733431ea4d67c2c33a939be8d983815e
#
_entry.id   733431ea4d67c2c33a939be8d983815e
#
_cell.length_a   1.000
_cell.length_b   1.000
_cell.length_c   1.000
_cell.angle_alpha   90.00
_cell.angle_beta   90.00
_cell.angle_gamma   90.00
#
_symmetry.space_group_name_H-M   'P 1'
#
loop_
_entity.id
_entity.type
_entity.pdbx_description
1 polymer ?
#
loop_
_entity_poly.entity_id
_entity_poly.type
_entity_poly.pdbx_seq_one_letter_code
_entity_poly.pdbx_strand_id
1 'polypeptide(L)'
;KDCAPTLYRRRKTPGEIFEQRLKCAEFQLMAEELPAVQYFRQQKFSIDYLGLAQHYGLQTDILDLTVDPDIALFFAMCDYDPRNDRYTAKSQEREYIGYLYAINVFSYTDYSPKKLENLFTSKLKAIGLQPFDRPGNQKAFSLHLDEGEKLKANLYSFNYTKQDSEEYCRKYAYLW
;
A
#
# COMPACT_ATOMS: atom_id res chain seq x y z
N LYS A 1 4.82 11.08 13.63
CA LYS A 1 4.53 9.62 13.75
C LYS A 1 5.41 8.90 12.76
N ASP A 2 6.09 7.83 13.21
CA ASP A 2 6.86 6.99 12.29
C ASP A 2 5.89 6.28 11.32
N CYS A 3 6.23 6.27 10.03
CA CYS A 3 5.49 5.51 9.04
C CYS A 3 5.89 4.03 9.16
N ALA A 4 4.95 3.21 9.60
CA ALA A 4 5.17 1.79 9.83
C ALA A 4 4.05 0.95 9.20
N PRO A 5 4.31 -0.30 8.79
CA PRO A 5 3.29 -1.25 8.36
C PRO A 5 2.17 -1.42 9.38
N THR A 6 0.97 -1.74 8.90
CA THR A 6 -0.23 -1.87 9.76
C THR A 6 -0.05 -2.91 10.85
N LEU A 7 0.70 -3.97 10.58
CA LEU A 7 1.02 -5.03 11.53
C LEU A 7 1.77 -4.50 12.75
N TYR A 8 2.61 -3.46 12.60
CA TYR A 8 3.52 -2.95 13.64
C TYR A 8 3.13 -1.57 14.20
N ARG A 9 2.04 -0.94 13.72
CA ARG A 9 1.60 0.41 14.18
C ARG A 9 1.22 0.46 15.65
N ARG A 10 0.81 -0.66 16.23
CA ARG A 10 0.52 -0.81 17.67
C ARG A 10 1.36 -1.94 18.19
N ARG A 11 1.81 -1.81 19.45
CA ARG A 11 2.53 -2.90 20.10
C ARG A 11 1.60 -4.11 20.19
N LYS A 12 2.00 -5.21 19.57
CA LYS A 12 1.29 -6.49 19.56
C LYS A 12 2.11 -7.55 20.24
N THR A 13 1.44 -8.53 20.79
CA THR A 13 2.06 -9.76 21.27
C THR A 13 2.46 -10.67 20.09
N PRO A 14 3.42 -11.57 20.24
CA PRO A 14 3.75 -12.55 19.21
C PRO A 14 2.54 -13.37 18.74
N GLY A 15 1.59 -13.69 19.65
CA GLY A 15 0.36 -14.38 19.31
C GLY A 15 -0.55 -13.59 18.39
N GLU A 16 -0.72 -12.29 18.64
CA GLU A 16 -1.52 -11.40 17.77
C GLU A 16 -0.87 -11.23 16.39
N ILE A 17 0.46 -11.16 16.31
CA ILE A 17 1.18 -11.12 15.03
C ILE A 17 0.97 -12.43 14.27
N PHE A 18 1.06 -13.57 14.96
CA PHE A 18 0.84 -14.89 14.35
C PHE A 18 -0.60 -15.02 13.82
N GLU A 19 -1.60 -14.57 14.57
CA GLU A 19 -3.01 -14.55 14.14
C GLU A 19 -3.20 -13.74 12.83
N GLN A 20 -2.57 -12.56 12.72
CA GLN A 20 -2.67 -11.76 11.50
C GLN A 20 -2.00 -12.46 10.30
N ARG A 21 -0.87 -13.12 10.51
CA ARG A 21 -0.21 -13.91 9.46
C ARG A 21 -1.05 -15.09 9.01
N LEU A 22 -1.76 -15.75 9.94
CA LEU A 22 -2.71 -16.81 9.62
C LEU A 22 -3.85 -16.28 8.71
N LYS A 23 -4.43 -15.13 9.06
CA LYS A 23 -5.46 -14.47 8.22
C LYS A 23 -4.96 -14.16 6.81
N CYS A 24 -3.70 -13.74 6.67
CA CYS A 24 -3.10 -13.52 5.34
C CYS A 24 -2.93 -14.84 4.57
N ALA A 25 -2.56 -15.94 5.26
CA ALA A 25 -2.46 -17.25 4.63
C ALA A 25 -3.84 -17.80 4.21
N GLU A 26 -4.86 -17.63 5.04
CA GLU A 26 -6.25 -17.97 4.69
C GLU A 26 -6.73 -17.16 3.49
N PHE A 27 -6.46 -15.85 3.46
CA PHE A 27 -6.76 -15.00 2.32
C PHE A 27 -6.09 -15.51 1.04
N GLN A 28 -4.82 -15.89 1.10
CA GLN A 28 -4.12 -16.46 -0.06
C GLN A 28 -4.81 -17.73 -0.57
N LEU A 29 -5.14 -18.68 0.33
CA LEU A 29 -5.82 -19.93 -0.05
C LEU A 29 -7.17 -19.63 -0.71
N MET A 30 -7.95 -18.72 -0.17
CA MET A 30 -9.23 -18.30 -0.78
C MET A 30 -9.03 -17.62 -2.13
N ALA A 31 -8.02 -16.75 -2.26
CA ALA A 31 -7.73 -16.05 -3.50
C ALA A 31 -7.28 -17.02 -4.61
N GLU A 32 -6.54 -18.07 -4.26
CA GLU A 32 -6.07 -19.07 -5.22
C GLU A 32 -7.22 -19.87 -5.88
N GLU A 33 -8.39 -19.93 -5.27
CA GLU A 33 -9.59 -20.55 -5.83
C GLU A 33 -10.31 -19.66 -6.85
N LEU A 34 -9.98 -18.35 -6.93
CA LEU A 34 -10.64 -17.44 -7.85
C LEU A 34 -10.18 -17.67 -9.31
N PRO A 35 -11.11 -17.72 -10.27
CA PRO A 35 -10.77 -17.97 -11.68
C PRO A 35 -9.76 -16.97 -12.26
N ALA A 36 -9.85 -15.70 -11.87
CA ALA A 36 -8.91 -14.66 -12.30
C ALA A 36 -7.48 -14.95 -11.80
N VAL A 37 -7.33 -15.39 -10.55
CA VAL A 37 -6.04 -15.77 -9.96
C VAL A 37 -5.48 -17.01 -10.64
N GLN A 38 -6.32 -18.03 -10.88
CA GLN A 38 -5.93 -19.26 -11.59
C GLN A 38 -5.45 -18.94 -13.01
N TYR A 39 -6.16 -18.07 -13.73
CA TYR A 39 -5.76 -17.64 -15.06
C TYR A 39 -4.39 -16.96 -15.05
N PHE A 40 -4.14 -16.01 -14.12
CA PHE A 40 -2.83 -15.36 -14.00
C PHE A 40 -1.70 -16.35 -13.70
N ARG A 41 -1.95 -17.34 -12.83
CA ARG A 41 -0.97 -18.41 -12.54
C ARG A 41 -0.68 -19.27 -13.76
N GLN A 42 -1.70 -19.62 -14.55
CA GLN A 42 -1.51 -20.36 -15.80
C GLN A 42 -0.64 -19.59 -16.80
N GLN A 43 -0.77 -18.26 -16.82
CA GLN A 43 0.10 -17.39 -17.65
C GLN A 43 1.49 -17.17 -17.03
N LYS A 44 1.81 -17.85 -15.91
CA LYS A 44 3.09 -17.74 -15.17
C LYS A 44 3.38 -16.35 -14.59
N PHE A 45 2.36 -15.52 -14.38
CA PHE A 45 2.50 -14.27 -13.64
C PHE A 45 2.66 -14.53 -12.15
N SER A 46 3.55 -13.77 -11.52
CA SER A 46 3.70 -13.76 -10.05
C SER A 46 2.62 -12.90 -9.44
N ILE A 47 1.96 -13.42 -8.40
CA ILE A 47 0.94 -12.70 -7.64
C ILE A 47 1.51 -12.35 -6.27
N ASP A 48 1.44 -11.07 -5.90
CA ASP A 48 1.79 -10.61 -4.55
C ASP A 48 0.55 -10.70 -3.63
N TYR A 49 0.34 -11.89 -3.04
CA TYR A 49 -0.81 -12.14 -2.15
C TYR A 49 -0.80 -11.27 -0.90
N LEU A 50 0.39 -10.92 -0.36
CA LEU A 50 0.46 -10.00 0.79
C LEU A 50 0.10 -8.58 0.40
N GLY A 51 0.56 -8.12 -0.78
CA GLY A 51 0.15 -6.83 -1.34
C GLY A 51 -1.36 -6.78 -1.54
N LEU A 52 -1.95 -7.83 -2.11
CA LEU A 52 -3.41 -7.93 -2.24
C LEU A 52 -4.11 -7.93 -0.88
N ALA A 53 -3.65 -8.73 0.08
CA ALA A 53 -4.23 -8.78 1.42
C ALA A 53 -4.24 -7.40 2.09
N GLN A 54 -3.16 -6.62 1.93
CA GLN A 54 -3.07 -5.23 2.40
C GLN A 54 -4.14 -4.35 1.75
N HIS A 55 -4.32 -4.42 0.43
CA HIS A 55 -5.34 -3.66 -0.29
C HIS A 55 -6.78 -4.03 0.13
N TYR A 56 -7.00 -5.25 0.62
CA TYR A 56 -8.27 -5.71 1.18
C TYR A 56 -8.38 -5.53 2.70
N GLY A 57 -7.49 -4.72 3.30
CA GLY A 57 -7.59 -4.26 4.68
C GLY A 57 -7.01 -5.20 5.73
N LEU A 58 -6.33 -6.30 5.35
CA LEU A 58 -5.62 -7.12 6.31
C LEU A 58 -4.37 -6.40 6.83
N GLN A 59 -3.98 -6.73 8.06
CA GLN A 59 -2.78 -6.16 8.66
C GLN A 59 -1.55 -6.94 8.22
N THR A 60 -0.68 -6.28 7.48
CA THR A 60 0.54 -6.86 6.92
C THR A 60 1.79 -6.09 7.35
N ASP A 61 2.95 -6.65 7.09
CA ASP A 61 4.27 -6.04 7.24
C ASP A 61 4.67 -5.18 6.02
N ILE A 62 3.68 -4.77 5.21
CA ILE A 62 3.86 -4.00 3.99
C ILE A 62 3.43 -2.55 4.20
N LEU A 63 4.15 -1.64 3.56
CA LEU A 63 3.70 -0.29 3.24
C LEU A 63 3.29 -0.22 1.77
N ASP A 64 2.09 0.32 1.52
CA ASP A 64 1.65 0.67 0.18
C ASP A 64 2.36 1.93 -0.28
N LEU A 65 2.90 1.88 -1.48
CA LEU A 65 3.58 2.99 -2.14
C LEU A 65 2.95 3.20 -3.52
N THR A 66 3.09 4.39 -4.04
CA THR A 66 2.74 4.71 -5.43
C THR A 66 3.84 5.54 -6.07
N VAL A 67 4.00 5.41 -7.38
CA VAL A 67 4.90 6.26 -8.17
C VAL A 67 4.22 7.54 -8.64
N ASP A 68 2.92 7.70 -8.37
CA ASP A 68 2.14 8.85 -8.76
C ASP A 68 1.92 9.79 -7.56
N PRO A 69 2.53 11.00 -7.57
CA PRO A 69 2.37 11.96 -6.47
C PRO A 69 0.92 12.37 -6.22
N ASP A 70 0.10 12.46 -7.26
CA ASP A 70 -1.31 12.83 -7.13
C ASP A 70 -2.11 11.76 -6.39
N ILE A 71 -1.83 10.49 -6.65
CA ILE A 71 -2.44 9.37 -5.91
C ILE A 71 -2.00 9.40 -4.45
N ALA A 72 -0.72 9.70 -4.18
CA ALA A 72 -0.25 9.85 -2.81
C ALA A 72 -0.94 11.03 -2.09
N LEU A 73 -1.15 12.16 -2.77
CA LEU A 73 -1.90 13.30 -2.25
C LEU A 73 -3.36 12.95 -1.96
N PHE A 74 -4.03 12.18 -2.84
CA PHE A 74 -5.38 11.70 -2.59
C PHE A 74 -5.45 10.93 -1.27
N PHE A 75 -4.56 9.95 -1.05
CA PHE A 75 -4.54 9.19 0.21
C PHE A 75 -4.17 10.03 1.44
N ALA A 76 -3.39 11.10 1.27
CA ALA A 76 -3.05 12.01 2.35
C ALA A 76 -4.19 12.97 2.72
N MET A 77 -5.02 13.38 1.74
CA MET A 77 -6.06 14.38 1.92
C MET A 77 -7.45 13.80 2.17
N CYS A 78 -7.72 12.55 1.81
CA CYS A 78 -9.04 11.92 1.98
C CYS A 78 -9.06 10.96 3.17
N ASP A 79 -10.22 10.80 3.80
CA ASP A 79 -10.44 9.86 4.90
C ASP A 79 -11.12 8.59 4.37
N TYR A 80 -10.62 7.43 4.78
CA TYR A 80 -11.27 6.16 4.46
C TYR A 80 -12.43 5.90 5.43
N ASP A 81 -13.61 5.66 4.87
CA ASP A 81 -14.81 5.24 5.60
C ASP A 81 -14.99 3.71 5.47
N PRO A 82 -14.63 2.94 6.52
CA PRO A 82 -14.70 1.47 6.47
C PRO A 82 -16.13 0.92 6.47
N ARG A 83 -17.15 1.75 6.80
CA ARG A 83 -18.56 1.30 6.81
C ARG A 83 -19.13 1.22 5.39
N ASN A 84 -18.69 2.15 4.55
CA ASN A 84 -19.17 2.26 3.17
C ASN A 84 -18.09 1.83 2.16
N ASP A 85 -16.94 1.33 2.62
CA ASP A 85 -15.78 0.93 1.81
C ASP A 85 -15.42 1.99 0.75
N ARG A 86 -15.26 3.26 1.18
CA ARG A 86 -14.97 4.37 0.26
C ARG A 86 -14.14 5.46 0.93
N TYR A 87 -13.47 6.27 0.12
CA TYR A 87 -12.85 7.50 0.57
C TYR A 87 -13.84 8.66 0.55
N THR A 88 -13.72 9.54 1.55
CA THR A 88 -14.53 10.73 1.73
C THR A 88 -13.63 11.94 1.96
N ALA A 89 -14.10 13.12 1.54
CA ALA A 89 -13.41 14.36 1.80
C ALA A 89 -13.44 14.71 3.30
N LYS A 90 -12.54 15.60 3.73
CA LYS A 90 -12.55 16.15 5.10
C LYS A 90 -13.86 16.86 5.39
N SER A 91 -14.40 16.65 6.59
CA SER A 91 -15.72 17.16 6.97
C SER A 91 -15.71 18.60 7.49
N GLN A 92 -14.60 19.03 8.12
CA GLN A 92 -14.53 20.32 8.81
C GLN A 92 -13.86 21.39 7.93
N GLU A 93 -14.41 22.62 7.97
CA GLU A 93 -13.81 23.80 7.36
C GLU A 93 -12.64 24.30 8.22
N ARG A 94 -11.46 23.83 7.91
CA ARG A 94 -10.19 24.25 8.53
C ARG A 94 -9.01 23.96 7.64
N GLU A 95 -7.87 24.50 7.97
CA GLU A 95 -6.60 24.11 7.37
C GLU A 95 -6.11 22.78 7.97
N TYR A 96 -5.59 21.91 7.13
CA TYR A 96 -5.03 20.60 7.48
C TYR A 96 -3.55 20.55 7.10
N ILE A 97 -2.80 19.73 7.80
CA ILE A 97 -1.41 19.42 7.43
C ILE A 97 -1.35 17.97 6.94
N GLY A 98 -0.93 17.79 5.69
CA GLY A 98 -0.64 16.50 5.10
C GLY A 98 0.86 16.19 5.16
N TYR A 99 1.19 14.90 5.11
CA TYR A 99 2.56 14.41 5.09
C TYR A 99 2.75 13.41 3.96
N LEU A 100 3.81 13.62 3.16
CA LEU A 100 4.25 12.71 2.12
C LEU A 100 5.63 12.15 2.48
N TYR A 101 5.78 10.85 2.34
CA TYR A 101 7.05 10.16 2.48
C TYR A 101 7.57 9.77 1.10
N ALA A 102 8.63 10.42 0.64
CA ALA A 102 9.29 10.06 -0.61
C ALA A 102 10.48 9.16 -0.33
N ILE A 103 10.44 7.95 -0.89
CA ILE A 103 11.54 7.00 -0.80
C ILE A 103 12.45 7.08 -2.02
N ASN A 104 13.75 6.88 -1.79
CA ASN A 104 14.66 6.56 -2.88
C ASN A 104 14.65 5.04 -3.08
N VAL A 105 14.20 4.59 -4.24
CA VAL A 105 14.12 3.16 -4.59
C VAL A 105 15.45 2.45 -4.37
N PHE A 106 16.57 3.10 -4.70
CA PHE A 106 17.92 2.53 -4.52
C PHE A 106 18.29 2.26 -3.05
N SER A 107 17.59 2.85 -2.08
CA SER A 107 17.79 2.53 -0.66
C SER A 107 17.25 1.16 -0.26
N TYR A 108 16.44 0.55 -1.11
CA TYR A 108 15.76 -0.72 -0.90
C TYR A 108 16.06 -1.74 -1.98
N THR A 109 16.98 -1.45 -2.89
CA THR A 109 17.44 -2.34 -3.95
C THR A 109 18.91 -2.67 -3.77
N ASP A 110 19.27 -3.94 -3.89
CA ASP A 110 20.66 -4.34 -3.98
C ASP A 110 21.18 -4.00 -5.39
N TYR A 111 21.70 -2.78 -5.53
CA TYR A 111 22.29 -2.34 -6.79
C TYR A 111 23.63 -3.08 -7.01
N SER A 112 23.56 -4.21 -7.71
CA SER A 112 24.73 -4.82 -8.33
C SER A 112 24.63 -4.64 -9.84
N PRO A 113 25.58 -3.97 -10.49
CA PRO A 113 25.59 -3.79 -11.96
C PRO A 113 25.47 -5.11 -12.76
N LYS A 114 25.79 -6.25 -12.13
CA LYS A 114 25.73 -7.58 -12.72
C LYS A 114 24.36 -8.27 -12.58
N LYS A 115 23.40 -7.69 -11.87
CA LYS A 115 22.06 -8.27 -11.63
C LYS A 115 20.96 -7.26 -11.97
N LEU A 116 20.94 -6.79 -13.21
CA LEU A 116 19.80 -6.02 -13.75
C LEU A 116 18.48 -6.82 -13.71
N GLU A 117 18.56 -8.15 -13.59
CA GLU A 117 17.39 -9.03 -13.48
C GLU A 117 16.64 -8.90 -12.14
N ASN A 118 17.26 -8.33 -11.10
CA ASN A 118 16.64 -8.07 -9.79
C ASN A 118 16.59 -6.57 -9.49
N LEU A 119 15.95 -5.79 -10.36
CA LEU A 119 15.70 -4.35 -10.12
C LEU A 119 14.93 -4.09 -8.82
N PHE A 120 14.24 -5.11 -8.32
CA PHE A 120 13.53 -5.06 -7.05
C PHE A 120 14.06 -6.14 -6.12
N THR A 121 14.53 -5.74 -4.95
CA THR A 121 14.84 -6.68 -3.87
C THR A 121 13.57 -7.40 -3.44
N SER A 122 13.70 -8.44 -2.65
CA SER A 122 12.55 -9.11 -2.03
C SER A 122 11.68 -8.16 -1.18
N LYS A 123 12.21 -7.00 -0.76
CA LYS A 123 11.50 -5.99 0.06
C LYS A 123 10.61 -5.06 -0.76
N LEU A 124 11.01 -4.66 -1.97
CA LEU A 124 10.23 -3.75 -2.82
C LEU A 124 9.71 -4.50 -4.04
N LYS A 125 8.40 -4.50 -4.24
CA LYS A 125 7.73 -5.19 -5.35
C LYS A 125 6.72 -4.28 -6.01
N ALA A 126 6.60 -4.37 -7.34
CA ALA A 126 5.50 -3.76 -8.07
C ALA A 126 4.25 -4.65 -7.96
N ILE A 127 3.13 -4.08 -7.53
CA ILE A 127 1.85 -4.80 -7.43
C ILE A 127 0.86 -4.40 -8.55
N GLY A 128 1.27 -3.55 -9.48
CA GLY A 128 0.38 -3.04 -10.53
C GLY A 128 -0.18 -4.10 -11.47
N LEU A 129 0.56 -5.17 -11.76
CA LEU A 129 0.07 -6.27 -12.61
C LEU A 129 -0.46 -7.40 -11.72
N GLN A 130 -1.72 -7.29 -11.32
CA GLN A 130 -2.42 -8.24 -10.50
C GLN A 130 -3.77 -8.61 -11.14
N PRO A 131 -4.40 -9.76 -10.79
CA PRO A 131 -5.69 -10.17 -11.34
C PRO A 131 -6.87 -9.27 -10.94
N PHE A 132 -6.61 -8.18 -10.22
CA PHE A 132 -7.60 -7.21 -9.75
C PHE A 132 -7.18 -5.80 -10.16
N ASP A 133 -8.13 -4.96 -10.57
CA ASP A 133 -7.86 -3.65 -11.16
C ASP A 133 -7.32 -2.61 -10.16
N ARG A 134 -7.71 -2.72 -8.89
CA ARG A 134 -7.41 -1.74 -7.86
C ARG A 134 -5.91 -1.44 -7.68
N PRO A 135 -5.00 -2.43 -7.55
CA PRO A 135 -3.57 -2.16 -7.45
C PRO A 135 -3.01 -1.49 -8.70
N GLY A 136 -3.49 -1.87 -9.89
CA GLY A 136 -3.09 -1.27 -11.16
C GLY A 136 -3.48 0.21 -11.25
N ASN A 137 -4.73 0.53 -10.91
CA ASN A 137 -5.24 1.89 -10.90
C ASN A 137 -4.46 2.79 -9.93
N GLN A 138 -3.98 2.24 -8.83
CA GLN A 138 -3.18 2.96 -7.84
C GLN A 138 -1.68 3.04 -8.18
N LYS A 139 -1.23 2.43 -9.29
CA LYS A 139 0.20 2.33 -9.65
C LYS A 139 1.04 1.86 -8.47
N ALA A 140 0.56 0.80 -7.82
CA ALA A 140 0.96 0.40 -6.48
C ALA A 140 2.27 -0.39 -6.47
N PHE A 141 3.03 -0.16 -5.40
CA PHE A 141 4.19 -0.94 -4.99
C PHE A 141 4.02 -1.35 -3.54
N SER A 142 4.55 -2.51 -3.17
CA SER A 142 4.67 -2.96 -1.80
C SER A 142 6.11 -2.84 -1.31
N LEU A 143 6.29 -2.29 -0.11
CA LEU A 143 7.58 -2.29 0.58
C LEU A 143 7.46 -3.07 1.88
N HIS A 144 8.17 -4.19 1.98
CA HIS A 144 8.29 -4.96 3.21
C HIS A 144 9.23 -4.27 4.19
N LEU A 145 8.77 -4.10 5.43
CA LEU A 145 9.60 -3.64 6.54
C LEU A 145 9.49 -4.63 7.70
N ASP A 146 10.65 -4.98 8.27
CA ASP A 146 10.71 -5.83 9.45
C ASP A 146 10.25 -5.07 10.70
N GLU A 147 9.91 -5.80 11.77
CA GLU A 147 9.54 -5.19 13.04
C GLU A 147 10.69 -4.29 13.57
N GLY A 148 10.36 -3.04 13.86
CA GLY A 148 11.33 -2.03 14.31
C GLY A 148 12.19 -1.42 13.19
N GLU A 149 12.07 -1.89 11.96
CA GLU A 149 12.74 -1.27 10.82
C GLU A 149 12.12 0.11 10.51
N LYS A 150 12.98 1.12 10.35
CA LYS A 150 12.55 2.48 10.03
C LYS A 150 12.52 2.70 8.53
N LEU A 151 11.43 3.32 8.06
CA LEU A 151 11.33 3.77 6.68
C LEU A 151 12.42 4.81 6.37
N LYS A 152 13.27 4.53 5.39
CA LYS A 152 14.26 5.48 4.85
C LYS A 152 13.58 6.35 3.79
N ALA A 153 13.06 7.50 4.22
CA ALA A 153 12.31 8.41 3.36
C ALA A 153 12.60 9.87 3.70
N ASN A 154 12.44 10.74 2.71
CA ASN A 154 12.33 12.16 2.93
C ASN A 154 10.89 12.49 3.28
N LEU A 155 10.68 13.26 4.36
CA LEU A 155 9.38 13.70 4.80
C LEU A 155 9.10 15.11 4.28
N TYR A 156 7.97 15.28 3.60
CA TYR A 156 7.45 16.56 3.15
C TYR A 156 6.12 16.84 3.84
N SER A 157 5.92 18.06 4.32
CA SER A 157 4.64 18.54 4.82
C SER A 157 4.04 19.56 3.86
N PHE A 158 2.71 19.59 3.78
CA PHE A 158 1.96 20.55 2.97
C PHE A 158 0.65 20.90 3.68
N ASN A 159 0.18 22.13 3.44
CA ASN A 159 -1.12 22.56 3.94
C ASN A 159 -2.17 22.33 2.86
N TYR A 160 -3.37 21.99 3.27
CA TYR A 160 -4.53 21.85 2.39
C TYR A 160 -5.83 22.17 3.11
N THR A 161 -6.85 22.48 2.35
CA THR A 161 -8.19 22.83 2.82
C THR A 161 -9.18 21.69 2.61
N LYS A 162 -10.38 21.83 3.13
CA LYS A 162 -11.50 20.94 2.80
C LYS A 162 -11.79 20.93 1.29
N GLN A 163 -11.73 22.09 0.63
CA GLN A 163 -11.98 22.21 -0.80
C GLN A 163 -10.97 21.39 -1.62
N ASP A 164 -9.67 21.44 -1.25
CA ASP A 164 -8.64 20.60 -1.88
C ASP A 164 -8.95 19.11 -1.69
N SER A 165 -9.36 18.71 -0.49
CA SER A 165 -9.76 17.34 -0.18
C SER A 165 -10.98 16.91 -1.02
N GLU A 166 -11.99 17.77 -1.19
CA GLU A 166 -13.17 17.50 -2.02
C GLU A 166 -12.80 17.33 -3.51
N GLU A 167 -11.89 18.17 -4.02
CA GLU A 167 -11.41 18.08 -5.39
C GLU A 167 -10.70 16.75 -5.64
N TYR A 168 -9.73 16.38 -4.79
CA TYR A 168 -8.98 15.13 -4.91
C TYR A 168 -9.90 13.91 -4.73
N CYS A 169 -10.82 13.94 -3.77
CA CYS A 169 -11.75 12.86 -3.53
C CYS A 169 -12.63 12.61 -4.76
N ARG A 170 -13.10 13.66 -5.45
CA ARG A 170 -13.89 13.56 -6.68
C ARG A 170 -13.05 13.05 -7.86
N LYS A 171 -11.83 13.59 -8.02
CA LYS A 171 -10.94 13.25 -9.14
C LYS A 171 -10.48 11.80 -9.09
N TYR A 172 -10.24 11.25 -7.90
CA TYR A 172 -9.65 9.94 -7.70
C TYR A 172 -10.59 8.90 -7.10
N ALA A 173 -11.90 9.14 -7.08
CA ALA A 173 -12.90 8.18 -6.58
C ALA A 173 -12.84 6.81 -7.26
N TYR A 174 -12.38 6.74 -8.50
CA TYR A 174 -12.22 5.50 -9.27
C TYR A 174 -11.10 4.57 -8.78
N LEU A 175 -10.23 5.07 -7.90
CA LEU A 175 -9.12 4.26 -7.33
C LEU A 175 -9.60 3.21 -6.33
N TRP A 176 -10.90 3.30 -5.97
CA TRP A 176 -11.44 2.44 -4.92
C TRP A 176 -12.58 1.55 -5.38
#